data_9d14ceac71c8bb2e714be7f533308f25
#
_entry.id   9d14ceac71c8bb2e714be7f533308f25
#
_cell.length_a   1.000
_cell.length_b   1.000
_cell.length_c   1.000
_cell.angle_alpha   90.00
_cell.angle_beta   90.00
_cell.angle_gamma   90.00
#
_symmetry.space_group_name_H-M   'P 1'
#
loop_
_entity.id
_entity.type
_entity.pdbx_description
1 polymer ?
#
loop_
_entity_poly.entity_id
_entity_poly.type
_entity_poly.pdbx_seq_one_letter_code
_entity_poly.pdbx_strand_id
1 'polypeptide(L)'
;MPKIIKAPARIEARGQPSKVIEEFVGRVNSATEAVSVARMISPSGWSEPGKTPEFDEVTVVLRRELQVESEARVHQISAGQAIIVKKGEWVRYSTPSAEGAEYIAVCLPAFSPAIVHRDSA
;
A
#
# COMPACT_ATOMS: atom_id res chain seq x y z
N MET A 1 5.83 26.32 -9.07
CA MET A 1 5.58 26.66 -7.65
C MET A 1 5.48 25.40 -6.83
N PRO A 2 6.24 25.30 -5.75
CA PRO A 2 6.04 24.20 -4.81
C PRO A 2 4.63 24.26 -4.22
N LYS A 3 4.08 23.09 -3.91
CA LYS A 3 2.74 22.96 -3.34
C LYS A 3 2.82 22.20 -2.04
N ILE A 4 2.26 22.76 -0.97
CA ILE A 4 2.22 22.10 0.33
C ILE A 4 0.91 21.31 0.45
N ILE A 5 1.02 20.05 0.80
CA ILE A 5 -0.13 19.22 1.17
C ILE A 5 -0.26 19.30 2.68
N LYS A 6 -1.26 20.04 3.15
CA LYS A 6 -1.41 20.33 4.59
C LYS A 6 -1.92 19.15 5.40
N ALA A 7 -2.64 18.24 4.78
CA ALA A 7 -3.19 17.08 5.45
C ALA A 7 -3.53 16.00 4.42
N PRO A 8 -3.49 14.72 4.80
CA PRO A 8 -3.89 13.65 3.90
C PRO A 8 -5.40 13.52 3.82
N ALA A 9 -5.87 12.81 2.79
CA ALA A 9 -7.25 12.34 2.71
C ALA A 9 -7.30 10.92 3.26
N ARG A 10 -8.30 10.63 4.09
CA ARG A 10 -8.52 9.27 4.57
C ARG A 10 -9.20 8.47 3.46
N ILE A 11 -8.60 7.35 3.07
CA ILE A 11 -9.12 6.47 2.04
C ILE A 11 -9.68 5.23 2.70
N GLU A 12 -10.85 4.75 2.22
CA GLU A 12 -11.42 3.50 2.70
C GLU A 12 -10.53 2.33 2.30
N ALA A 13 -10.21 1.48 3.26
CA ALA A 13 -9.31 0.35 3.06
C ALA A 13 -10.08 -0.94 2.82
N ARG A 14 -9.46 -1.84 2.05
CA ARG A 14 -9.89 -3.23 1.92
C ARG A 14 -9.12 -4.09 2.90
N GLY A 15 -9.70 -5.26 3.21
CA GLY A 15 -9.05 -6.22 4.09
C GLY A 15 -9.66 -6.26 5.48
N GLN A 16 -9.19 -7.23 6.28
CA GLN A 16 -9.70 -7.46 7.62
C GLN A 16 -8.53 -7.74 8.57
N PRO A 17 -8.56 -7.20 9.77
CA PRO A 17 -9.39 -6.10 10.23
C PRO A 17 -9.08 -4.79 9.49
N SER A 18 -9.83 -3.74 9.73
CA SER A 18 -9.64 -2.46 9.01
C SER A 18 -8.28 -1.86 9.29
N LYS A 19 -7.67 -1.26 8.27
CA LYS A 19 -6.44 -0.48 8.41
C LYS A 19 -6.69 0.99 8.10
N VAL A 20 -5.73 1.83 8.46
CA VAL A 20 -5.77 3.26 8.16
C VAL A 20 -4.97 3.54 6.89
N ILE A 21 -5.57 4.25 5.93
CA ILE A 21 -4.89 4.74 4.73
C ILE A 21 -5.01 6.25 4.71
N GLU A 22 -3.87 6.94 4.65
CA GLU A 22 -3.80 8.40 4.56
C GLU A 22 -3.07 8.76 3.27
N GLU A 23 -3.84 9.14 2.24
CA GLU A 23 -3.26 9.56 0.98
C GLU A 23 -2.82 11.01 1.06
N PHE A 24 -1.54 11.26 0.93
CA PHE A 24 -1.00 12.63 0.87
C PHE A 24 -1.05 13.18 -0.54
N VAL A 25 -0.60 12.38 -1.50
CA VAL A 25 -0.56 12.75 -2.92
C VAL A 25 -1.25 11.64 -3.70
N GLY A 26 -2.11 12.01 -4.63
CA GLY A 26 -2.83 11.05 -5.46
C GLY A 26 -4.10 11.61 -6.04
N ARG A 27 -4.94 10.74 -6.56
CA ARG A 27 -6.15 11.16 -7.29
C ARG A 27 -7.19 11.82 -6.39
N VAL A 28 -7.27 11.41 -5.13
CA VAL A 28 -8.26 11.93 -4.20
C VAL A 28 -7.79 13.24 -3.54
N ASN A 29 -6.61 13.23 -2.95
CA ASN A 29 -6.17 14.36 -2.13
C ASN A 29 -5.59 15.54 -2.91
N SER A 30 -4.94 15.31 -4.03
CA SER A 30 -4.25 16.36 -4.78
C SER A 30 -4.56 16.36 -6.27
N ALA A 31 -5.48 15.52 -6.73
CA ALA A 31 -5.80 15.35 -8.15
C ALA A 31 -4.56 15.03 -8.99
N THR A 32 -3.66 14.21 -8.44
CA THR A 32 -2.42 13.82 -9.09
C THR A 32 -2.58 12.42 -9.68
N GLU A 33 -2.33 12.26 -10.98
CA GLU A 33 -2.49 10.99 -11.67
C GLU A 33 -1.17 10.22 -11.86
N ALA A 34 -0.05 10.91 -11.86
CA ALA A 34 1.25 10.30 -12.15
C ALA A 34 1.79 9.45 -11.00
N VAL A 35 1.45 9.79 -9.77
CA VAL A 35 1.98 9.13 -8.59
C VAL A 35 1.02 9.27 -7.43
N SER A 36 0.96 8.26 -6.56
CA SER A 36 0.31 8.41 -5.26
C SER A 36 1.28 8.07 -4.16
N VAL A 37 1.15 8.76 -3.02
CA VAL A 37 1.95 8.54 -1.81
C VAL A 37 1.00 8.47 -0.65
N ALA A 38 0.97 7.33 0.03
CA ALA A 38 0.05 7.11 1.14
C ALA A 38 0.77 6.48 2.32
N ARG A 39 0.36 6.90 3.52
CA ARG A 39 0.80 6.27 4.76
C ARG A 39 -0.23 5.24 5.16
N MET A 40 0.25 4.04 5.47
CA MET A 40 -0.56 2.91 5.87
C MET A 40 -0.26 2.53 7.31
N ILE A 41 -1.30 2.32 8.10
CA ILE A 41 -1.16 1.79 9.46
C ILE A 41 -2.07 0.57 9.51
N SER A 42 -1.46 -0.61 9.55
CA SER A 42 -2.18 -1.88 9.52
C SER A 42 -2.07 -2.57 10.88
N PRO A 43 -3.19 -3.00 11.47
CA PRO A 43 -3.15 -3.66 12.77
C PRO A 43 -2.63 -5.10 12.64
N SER A 44 -2.34 -5.72 13.79
CA SER A 44 -1.99 -7.14 13.83
C SER A 44 -3.08 -7.98 13.18
N GLY A 45 -2.67 -8.96 12.39
CA GLY A 45 -3.61 -9.89 11.75
C GLY A 45 -4.33 -9.35 10.53
N TRP A 46 -3.97 -8.13 10.07
CA TRP A 46 -4.58 -7.58 8.86
C TRP A 46 -4.11 -8.34 7.62
N SER A 47 -5.04 -8.56 6.71
CA SER A 47 -4.77 -9.14 5.40
C SER A 47 -5.76 -8.57 4.40
N GLU A 48 -5.33 -8.37 3.16
CA GLU A 48 -6.22 -7.95 2.08
C GLU A 48 -6.24 -9.02 0.98
N PRO A 49 -7.23 -8.97 0.06
CA PRO A 49 -7.20 -9.85 -1.10
C PRO A 49 -5.94 -9.65 -1.93
N GLY A 50 -5.47 -10.69 -2.60
CA GLY A 50 -4.39 -10.56 -3.57
C GLY A 50 -4.79 -9.61 -4.69
N LYS A 51 -3.80 -9.06 -5.38
CA LYS A 51 -4.03 -8.09 -6.45
C LYS A 51 -2.97 -8.23 -7.54
N THR A 52 -3.34 -7.84 -8.76
CA THR A 52 -2.43 -7.79 -9.92
C THR A 52 -2.52 -6.40 -10.54
N PRO A 53 -1.88 -5.39 -9.92
CA PRO A 53 -2.09 -4.00 -10.30
C PRO A 53 -1.45 -3.61 -11.63
N GLU A 54 -2.00 -2.55 -12.24
CA GLU A 54 -1.41 -1.90 -13.41
C GLU A 54 -0.50 -0.73 -13.03
N PHE A 55 -0.01 -0.72 -11.80
CA PHE A 55 0.96 0.28 -11.34
C PHE A 55 2.15 -0.41 -10.70
N ASP A 56 3.31 0.25 -10.76
CA ASP A 56 4.46 -0.16 -9.95
C ASP A 56 4.19 0.32 -8.52
N GLU A 57 4.54 -0.47 -7.54
CA GLU A 57 4.37 -0.09 -6.14
C GLU A 57 5.68 -0.22 -5.39
N VAL A 58 6.09 0.87 -4.74
CA VAL A 58 7.24 0.88 -3.84
C VAL A 58 6.72 1.09 -2.44
N THR A 59 7.07 0.17 -1.54
CA THR A 59 6.64 0.27 -0.14
C THR A 59 7.85 0.36 0.76
N VAL A 60 7.90 1.40 1.60
CA VAL A 60 8.97 1.60 2.58
C VAL A 60 8.37 1.37 3.95
N VAL A 61 8.89 0.40 4.69
CA VAL A 61 8.40 0.08 6.03
C VAL A 61 9.06 0.98 7.05
N LEU A 62 8.24 1.68 7.84
CA LEU A 62 8.69 2.62 8.86
C LEU A 62 8.75 2.00 10.24
N ARG A 63 7.79 1.12 10.55
CA ARG A 63 7.71 0.44 11.85
C ARG A 63 7.27 -1.00 11.67
N ARG A 64 7.85 -1.90 12.46
CA ARG A 64 7.48 -3.30 12.56
C ARG A 64 7.78 -4.04 11.26
N GLU A 65 6.87 -4.89 10.81
CA GLU A 65 7.14 -5.79 9.71
C GLU A 65 5.91 -5.97 8.84
N LEU A 66 6.12 -5.85 7.53
CA LEU A 66 5.10 -6.10 6.52
C LEU A 66 5.44 -7.42 5.83
N GLN A 67 4.43 -8.23 5.56
CA GLN A 67 4.59 -9.45 4.77
C GLN A 67 3.98 -9.24 3.39
N VAL A 68 4.72 -9.59 2.36
CA VAL A 68 4.25 -9.53 0.98
C VAL A 68 4.44 -10.91 0.36
N GLU A 69 3.33 -11.53 0.00
CA GLU A 69 3.35 -12.81 -0.70
C GLU A 69 3.33 -12.55 -2.19
N SER A 70 4.23 -13.20 -2.93
CA SER A 70 4.22 -13.22 -4.39
C SER A 70 4.00 -14.66 -4.86
N GLU A 71 3.90 -14.88 -6.16
CA GLU A 71 3.77 -16.25 -6.67
C GLU A 71 4.98 -17.11 -6.33
N ALA A 72 6.16 -16.50 -6.23
CA ALA A 72 7.40 -17.23 -6.00
C ALA A 72 7.65 -17.53 -4.52
N ARG A 73 7.31 -16.60 -3.62
CA ARG A 73 7.67 -16.73 -2.19
C ARG A 73 6.97 -15.72 -1.33
N VAL A 74 7.17 -15.86 -0.01
CA VAL A 74 6.74 -14.88 0.99
C VAL A 74 7.95 -14.01 1.36
N HIS A 75 7.76 -12.69 1.33
CA HIS A 75 8.79 -11.72 1.67
C HIS A 75 8.45 -11.06 3.00
N GLN A 76 9.44 -10.93 3.88
CA GLN A 76 9.31 -10.18 5.12
C GLN A 76 10.09 -8.88 4.98
N ILE A 77 9.42 -7.74 5.12
CA ILE A 77 10.05 -6.43 5.00
C ILE A 77 9.99 -5.75 6.36
N SER A 78 11.15 -5.54 6.97
CA SER A 78 11.26 -4.94 8.30
C SER A 78 11.45 -3.43 8.21
N ALA A 79 11.25 -2.74 9.32
CA ALA A 79 11.46 -1.29 9.40
C ALA A 79 12.84 -0.92 8.84
N GLY A 80 12.87 0.11 8.00
CA GLY A 80 14.07 0.55 7.32
C GLY A 80 14.36 -0.15 6.00
N GLN A 81 13.49 -1.07 5.59
CA GLN A 81 13.60 -1.78 4.31
C GLN A 81 12.47 -1.38 3.38
N ALA A 82 12.62 -1.70 2.11
CA ALA A 82 11.62 -1.43 1.09
C ALA A 82 11.45 -2.63 0.15
N ILE A 83 10.29 -2.69 -0.50
CA ILE A 83 10.03 -3.67 -1.55
C ILE A 83 9.51 -2.95 -2.78
N ILE A 84 9.95 -3.41 -3.96
CA ILE A 84 9.47 -2.93 -5.25
C ILE A 84 8.68 -4.06 -5.90
N VAL A 85 7.42 -3.77 -6.24
CA VAL A 85 6.55 -4.70 -6.96
C VAL A 85 6.23 -4.04 -8.31
N LYS A 86 6.59 -4.70 -9.40
CA LYS A 86 6.33 -4.17 -10.74
C LYS A 86 4.88 -4.45 -11.14
N LYS A 87 4.32 -3.57 -11.97
CA LYS A 87 2.98 -3.78 -12.53
C LYS A 87 2.86 -5.15 -13.17
N GLY A 88 1.71 -5.76 -13.01
CA GLY A 88 1.45 -7.09 -13.57
C GLY A 88 1.85 -8.25 -12.68
N GLU A 89 2.55 -8.02 -11.58
CA GLU A 89 2.88 -9.07 -10.61
C GLU A 89 1.74 -9.24 -9.63
N TRP A 90 1.36 -10.50 -9.35
CA TRP A 90 0.39 -10.79 -8.31
C TRP A 90 1.07 -10.73 -6.94
N VAL A 91 0.45 -10.03 -5.99
CA VAL A 91 0.92 -9.93 -4.61
C VAL A 91 -0.23 -9.90 -3.63
N ARG A 92 0.04 -10.29 -2.38
CA ARG A 92 -0.89 -10.13 -1.28
C ARG A 92 -0.14 -9.60 -0.06
N TYR A 93 -0.61 -8.48 0.46
CA TYR A 93 -0.01 -7.81 1.62
C TYR A 93 -0.72 -8.22 2.89
N SER A 94 0.03 -8.39 3.97
CA SER A 94 -0.53 -8.72 5.28
C SER A 94 0.42 -8.28 6.39
N THR A 95 -0.12 -8.17 7.60
CA THR A 95 0.67 -7.83 8.80
C THR A 95 0.37 -8.84 9.90
N PRO A 96 0.91 -10.07 9.78
CA PRO A 96 0.64 -11.14 10.75
C PRO A 96 1.32 -10.93 12.10
N SER A 97 2.35 -10.08 12.17
CA SER A 97 3.07 -9.84 13.42
C SER A 97 2.19 -9.21 14.50
N ALA A 98 2.52 -9.43 15.76
CA ALA A 98 1.70 -9.04 16.91
C ALA A 98 1.37 -7.55 16.98
N GLU A 99 2.18 -6.68 16.37
CA GLU A 99 2.00 -5.23 16.47
C GLU A 99 1.64 -4.56 15.16
N GLY A 100 1.36 -5.35 14.10
CA GLY A 100 1.04 -4.79 12.79
C GLY A 100 2.23 -4.12 12.12
N ALA A 101 1.97 -3.07 11.34
CA ALA A 101 3.03 -2.33 10.66
C ALA A 101 2.59 -0.93 10.25
N GLU A 102 3.57 -0.05 10.08
CA GLU A 102 3.38 1.28 9.51
C GLU A 102 4.33 1.42 8.33
N TYR A 103 3.82 1.88 7.20
CA TYR A 103 4.60 1.95 5.96
C TYR A 103 4.07 3.03 5.02
N ILE A 104 4.93 3.44 4.08
CA ILE A 104 4.57 4.37 3.00
C ILE A 104 4.50 3.56 1.72
N ALA A 105 3.39 3.70 0.99
CA ALA A 105 3.20 3.07 -0.31
C ALA A 105 3.18 4.13 -1.40
N VAL A 106 4.00 3.93 -2.42
CA VAL A 106 4.10 4.82 -3.59
C VAL A 106 3.68 4.02 -4.82
N CYS A 107 2.65 4.50 -5.52
CA CYS A 107 2.16 3.87 -6.75
C CYS A 107 2.40 4.77 -7.96
N LEU A 108 2.86 4.19 -9.06
CA LEU A 108 3.15 4.87 -10.32
C LEU A 108 2.56 4.07 -11.49
N PRO A 109 1.48 4.54 -12.13
CA PRO A 109 0.71 5.74 -11.84
C PRO A 109 0.00 5.67 -10.49
N ALA A 110 -0.66 6.77 -10.12
CA ALA A 110 -1.35 6.88 -8.84
C ALA A 110 -2.39 5.76 -8.65
N PHE A 111 -2.53 5.30 -7.42
CA PHE A 111 -3.52 4.29 -7.07
C PHE A 111 -4.92 4.72 -7.53
N SER A 112 -5.66 3.74 -8.08
CA SER A 112 -7.07 3.89 -8.41
C SER A 112 -7.74 2.51 -8.28
N PRO A 113 -8.97 2.44 -7.76
CA PRO A 113 -9.71 1.17 -7.72
C PRO A 113 -9.88 0.54 -9.10
N ALA A 114 -9.85 1.35 -10.17
CA ALA A 114 -10.02 0.86 -11.54
C ALA A 114 -8.83 0.04 -12.03
N ILE A 115 -7.64 0.21 -11.47
CA ILE A 115 -6.42 -0.43 -11.96
C ILE A 115 -5.71 -1.32 -10.93
N VAL A 116 -6.30 -1.51 -9.76
CA VAL A 116 -5.67 -2.34 -8.72
C VAL A 116 -5.91 -3.83 -8.95
N HIS A 117 -7.03 -4.22 -9.56
CA HIS A 117 -7.39 -5.60 -9.92
C HIS A 117 -7.25 -6.58 -8.75
N ARG A 118 -8.08 -6.38 -7.74
CA ARG A 118 -8.13 -7.29 -6.59
C ARG A 118 -8.80 -8.60 -6.96
N ASP A 119 -8.32 -9.69 -6.38
CA ASP A 119 -8.97 -10.99 -6.51
C ASP A 119 -10.37 -10.94 -5.90
N SER A 120 -11.23 -11.81 -6.37
CA SER A 120 -12.56 -11.96 -5.78
C SER A 120 -12.43 -12.51 -4.36
N ALA A 121 -13.24 -12.00 -3.47
CA ALA A 121 -13.26 -12.46 -2.09
C ALA A 121 -13.88 -13.86 -2.01
#